data_9e5c73476ab83af3982fdb28216da8bf
#
_entry.id   9e5c73476ab83af3982fdb28216da8bf
#
_cell.length_a   1.000
_cell.length_b   1.000
_cell.length_c   1.000
_cell.angle_alpha   90.00
_cell.angle_beta   90.00
_cell.angle_gamma   90.00
#
_symmetry.space_group_name_H-M   'P 1'
#
loop_
_entity.id
_entity.type
_entity.pdbx_description
1 polymer ?
#
loop_
_entity_poly.entity_id
_entity_poly.type
_entity_poly.pdbx_seq_one_letter_code
_entity_poly.pdbx_strand_id
1 'polypeptide(L)'
;RGAAEIEGSKAFAREFMSRHNIPSPRHEVCGTLEEALTFVDRAPFGLPIVVKADGLASGKGSVVADTPDEARAAVTQMMAEKRFGKAGAKVVMEEFLRGEEVSFLIISDGARVVPMVSVQDHKRALDGDQGPNTGGMGTVSPTTNISLDGYKRIVQEIVKPTVAGLAEEGRRFQG
;
A
#
# COMPACT_ATOMS: atom_id res chain seq x y z
N ARG A 1 -6.41 16.98 8.71
CA ARG A 1 -6.14 15.83 9.61
C ARG A 1 -6.95 14.59 9.19
N GLY A 2 -8.25 14.70 8.86
CA GLY A 2 -9.07 13.55 8.46
C GLY A 2 -8.55 12.80 7.22
N ALA A 3 -8.12 13.52 6.19
CA ALA A 3 -7.58 12.91 4.99
C ALA A 3 -6.26 12.15 5.22
N ALA A 4 -5.48 12.52 6.23
CA ALA A 4 -4.22 11.85 6.55
C ALA A 4 -4.41 10.41 7.09
N GLU A 5 -5.63 9.99 7.41
CA GLU A 5 -5.91 8.62 7.83
C GLU A 5 -5.64 7.61 6.70
N ILE A 6 -5.76 8.03 5.44
CA ILE A 6 -5.44 7.18 4.28
C ILE A 6 -3.97 6.76 4.26
N GLU A 7 -3.07 7.57 4.84
CA GLU A 7 -1.65 7.21 5.05
C GLU A 7 -1.44 6.51 6.39
N GLY A 8 -2.19 6.91 7.41
CA GLY A 8 -2.03 6.43 8.79
C GLY A 8 -2.52 5.00 9.02
N SER A 9 -3.46 4.50 8.21
CA SER A 9 -4.03 3.16 8.32
C SER A 9 -4.20 2.53 6.94
N LYS A 10 -3.51 1.42 6.72
CA LYS A 10 -3.62 0.65 5.47
C LYS A 10 -4.98 -0.02 5.35
N ALA A 11 -5.55 -0.47 6.47
CA ALA A 11 -6.90 -1.01 6.52
C ALA A 11 -7.92 0.03 6.04
N PHE A 12 -7.87 1.24 6.63
CA PHE A 12 -8.72 2.33 6.18
C PHE A 12 -8.52 2.64 4.68
N ALA A 13 -7.26 2.73 4.22
CA ALA A 13 -6.97 3.01 2.82
C ALA A 13 -7.57 1.95 1.89
N ARG A 14 -7.44 0.66 2.20
CA ARG A 14 -7.99 -0.43 1.39
C ARG A 14 -9.52 -0.45 1.38
N GLU A 15 -10.13 -0.28 2.54
CA GLU A 15 -11.59 -0.18 2.66
C GLU A 15 -12.13 1.05 1.92
N PHE A 16 -11.44 2.19 2.03
CA PHE A 16 -11.76 3.40 1.29
C PHE A 16 -11.70 3.17 -0.23
N MET A 17 -10.60 2.57 -0.72
CA MET A 17 -10.45 2.25 -2.15
C MET A 17 -11.56 1.33 -2.64
N SER A 18 -11.95 0.33 -1.85
CA SER A 18 -13.07 -0.56 -2.18
C SER A 18 -14.40 0.18 -2.26
N ARG A 19 -14.71 1.06 -1.29
CA ARG A 19 -15.96 1.84 -1.28
C ARG A 19 -16.08 2.77 -2.49
N HIS A 20 -14.96 3.33 -2.94
CA HIS A 20 -14.93 4.29 -4.04
C HIS A 20 -14.51 3.68 -5.39
N ASN A 21 -14.49 2.34 -5.49
CA ASN A 21 -14.10 1.59 -6.70
C ASN A 21 -12.74 2.01 -7.27
N ILE A 22 -11.79 2.33 -6.39
CA ILE A 22 -10.43 2.70 -6.77
C ILE A 22 -9.61 1.41 -6.93
N PRO A 23 -8.92 1.19 -8.06
CA PRO A 23 -8.07 0.03 -8.26
C PRO A 23 -7.08 -0.17 -7.12
N SER A 24 -7.08 -1.33 -6.53
CA SER A 24 -6.18 -1.71 -5.45
C SER A 24 -5.97 -3.23 -5.45
N PRO A 25 -4.93 -3.76 -4.79
CA PRO A 25 -4.79 -5.19 -4.61
C PRO A 25 -6.01 -5.79 -3.92
N ARG A 26 -6.34 -7.05 -4.22
CA ARG A 26 -7.25 -7.82 -3.37
C ARG A 26 -6.67 -7.86 -1.97
N HIS A 27 -7.49 -7.69 -0.97
CA HIS A 27 -7.02 -7.59 0.41
C HIS A 27 -8.03 -8.17 1.39
N GLU A 28 -7.52 -8.51 2.56
CA GLU A 28 -8.29 -8.86 3.75
C GLU A 28 -7.68 -8.19 4.97
N VAL A 29 -8.50 -7.57 5.79
CA VAL A 29 -8.08 -6.97 7.05
C VAL A 29 -8.33 -7.96 8.17
N CYS A 30 -7.26 -8.36 8.87
CA CYS A 30 -7.33 -9.27 9.99
C CYS A 30 -7.11 -8.52 11.30
N GLY A 31 -8.13 -8.52 12.17
CA GLY A 31 -8.11 -7.87 13.47
C GLY A 31 -7.53 -8.74 14.58
N THR A 32 -7.44 -10.06 14.37
CA THR A 32 -6.90 -11.03 15.32
C THR A 32 -5.84 -11.91 14.68
N LEU A 33 -4.94 -12.45 15.52
CA LEU A 33 -3.92 -13.41 15.08
C LEU A 33 -4.57 -14.66 14.45
N GLU A 34 -5.66 -15.13 15.01
CA GLU A 34 -6.38 -16.32 14.53
C GLU A 34 -6.94 -16.10 13.13
N GLU A 35 -7.58 -14.95 12.88
CA GLU A 35 -8.07 -14.58 11.55
C GLU A 35 -6.93 -14.55 10.52
N ALA A 36 -5.80 -13.94 10.87
CA ALA A 36 -4.66 -13.83 9.97
C ALA A 36 -4.02 -15.19 9.68
N LEU A 37 -3.86 -16.06 10.66
CA LEU A 37 -3.36 -17.42 10.46
C LEU A 37 -4.33 -18.27 9.63
N THR A 38 -5.64 -18.15 9.88
CA THR A 38 -6.67 -18.81 9.08
C THR A 38 -6.63 -18.35 7.62
N PHE A 39 -6.40 -17.05 7.39
CA PHE A 39 -6.22 -16.52 6.03
C PHE A 39 -5.01 -17.14 5.33
N VAL A 40 -3.87 -17.25 6.04
CA VAL A 40 -2.66 -17.88 5.49
C VAL A 40 -2.93 -19.33 5.11
N ASP A 41 -3.66 -20.07 5.95
CA ASP A 41 -3.98 -21.49 5.71
C ASP A 41 -4.87 -21.68 4.49
N ARG A 42 -5.82 -20.77 4.28
CA ARG A 42 -6.73 -20.81 3.12
C ARG A 42 -6.07 -20.33 1.83
N ALA A 43 -5.04 -19.49 1.94
CA ALA A 43 -4.31 -18.88 0.84
C ALA A 43 -5.20 -18.38 -0.33
N PRO A 44 -6.25 -17.56 -0.10
CA PRO A 44 -7.25 -17.23 -1.11
C PRO A 44 -6.69 -16.41 -2.28
N PHE A 45 -5.54 -15.80 -2.11
CA PHE A 45 -4.86 -15.02 -3.15
C PHE A 45 -3.69 -15.79 -3.79
N GLY A 46 -3.39 -17.00 -3.31
CA GLY A 46 -2.20 -17.74 -3.68
C GLY A 46 -0.93 -17.14 -3.08
N LEU A 47 0.21 -17.56 -3.60
CA LEU A 47 1.54 -17.09 -3.20
C LEU A 47 2.28 -16.45 -4.40
N PRO A 48 3.13 -15.48 -4.18
CA PRO A 48 3.42 -14.82 -2.90
C PRO A 48 2.22 -13.99 -2.40
N ILE A 49 2.18 -13.74 -1.09
CA ILE A 49 1.26 -12.78 -0.49
C ILE A 49 2.03 -11.67 0.23
N VAL A 50 1.40 -10.52 0.44
CA VAL A 50 2.00 -9.42 1.18
C VAL A 50 1.28 -9.24 2.51
N VAL A 51 2.05 -9.33 3.60
CA VAL A 51 1.58 -9.10 4.97
C VAL A 51 2.01 -7.70 5.39
N LYS A 52 1.05 -6.85 5.75
CA LYS A 52 1.33 -5.46 6.13
C LYS A 52 0.78 -5.14 7.50
N ALA A 53 1.61 -4.59 8.39
CA ALA A 53 1.12 -3.95 9.61
C ALA A 53 0.26 -2.73 9.24
N ASP A 54 -0.91 -2.57 9.88
CA ASP A 54 -1.89 -1.55 9.53
C ASP A 54 -1.34 -0.12 9.66
N GLY A 55 -0.72 0.20 10.79
CA GLY A 55 -0.23 1.55 11.07
C GLY A 55 1.12 1.88 10.43
N LEU A 56 1.61 3.08 10.75
CA LEU A 56 2.93 3.55 10.31
C LEU A 56 4.04 2.71 10.94
N ALA A 57 4.86 2.09 10.12
CA ALA A 57 5.98 1.23 10.52
C ALA A 57 7.28 1.62 9.80
N SER A 58 7.42 2.89 9.39
CA SER A 58 8.62 3.45 8.72
C SER A 58 9.10 2.60 7.54
N GLY A 59 8.17 2.13 6.71
CA GLY A 59 8.46 1.29 5.54
C GLY A 59 8.84 -0.17 5.85
N LYS A 60 9.01 -0.53 7.13
CA LYS A 60 9.45 -1.87 7.55
C LYS A 60 8.30 -2.83 7.89
N GLY A 61 7.07 -2.35 7.92
CA GLY A 61 5.89 -3.13 8.28
C GLY A 61 5.24 -3.87 7.11
N SER A 62 5.98 -4.16 6.04
CA SER A 62 5.51 -4.90 4.87
C SER A 62 6.46 -6.05 4.59
N VAL A 63 5.92 -7.26 4.47
CA VAL A 63 6.65 -8.50 4.18
C VAL A 63 6.01 -9.18 2.99
N VAL A 64 6.79 -9.45 1.96
CA VAL A 64 6.40 -10.35 0.87
C VAL A 64 6.77 -11.76 1.31
N ALA A 65 5.79 -12.64 1.37
CA ALA A 65 5.95 -14.02 1.80
C ALA A 65 5.76 -14.95 0.60
N ASP A 66 6.80 -15.67 0.23
CA ASP A 66 6.79 -16.63 -0.87
C ASP A 66 6.23 -18.00 -0.41
N THR A 67 6.23 -18.25 0.89
CA THR A 67 5.76 -19.50 1.50
C THR A 67 4.75 -19.24 2.61
N PRO A 68 3.87 -20.22 2.94
CA PRO A 68 2.97 -20.10 4.08
C PRO A 68 3.69 -19.91 5.42
N ASP A 69 4.85 -20.52 5.58
CA ASP A 69 5.63 -20.41 6.83
C ASP A 69 6.20 -19.01 7.02
N GLU A 70 6.68 -18.37 5.95
CA GLU A 70 7.09 -16.96 5.97
C GLU A 70 5.90 -16.04 6.30
N ALA A 71 4.73 -16.29 5.73
CA ALA A 71 3.54 -15.52 6.02
C ALA A 71 3.12 -15.68 7.49
N ARG A 72 3.13 -16.91 8.05
CA ARG A 72 2.85 -17.17 9.47
C ARG A 72 3.85 -16.45 10.37
N ALA A 73 5.14 -16.53 10.04
CA ALA A 73 6.19 -15.84 10.79
C ALA A 73 5.97 -14.33 10.79
N ALA A 74 5.67 -13.73 9.63
CA ALA A 74 5.39 -12.30 9.51
C ALA A 74 4.19 -11.87 10.36
N VAL A 75 3.07 -12.60 10.28
CA VAL A 75 1.86 -12.35 11.08
C VAL A 75 2.17 -12.45 12.58
N THR A 76 2.89 -13.50 13.01
CA THR A 76 3.25 -13.72 14.40
C THR A 76 4.12 -12.57 14.93
N GLN A 77 5.15 -12.19 14.19
CA GLN A 77 6.02 -11.06 14.56
C GLN A 77 5.25 -9.74 14.70
N MET A 78 4.31 -9.47 13.79
CA MET A 78 3.56 -8.22 13.81
C MET A 78 2.53 -8.20 14.94
N MET A 79 1.71 -9.24 15.08
CA MET A 79 0.55 -9.25 15.97
C MET A 79 0.84 -9.82 17.37
N ALA A 80 1.53 -10.97 17.47
CA ALA A 80 1.80 -11.61 18.74
C ALA A 80 3.01 -11.01 19.46
N GLU A 81 4.13 -10.84 18.75
CA GLU A 81 5.36 -10.27 19.32
C GLU A 81 5.33 -8.73 19.36
N LYS A 82 4.30 -8.11 18.76
CA LYS A 82 4.09 -6.65 18.75
C LYS A 82 5.29 -5.85 18.25
N ARG A 83 6.02 -6.39 17.26
CA ARG A 83 7.25 -5.79 16.70
C ARG A 83 7.07 -4.32 16.32
N PHE A 84 5.87 -3.92 15.90
CA PHE A 84 5.53 -2.55 15.54
C PHE A 84 4.57 -1.87 16.54
N GLY A 85 4.49 -2.39 17.77
CA GLY A 85 3.60 -1.86 18.80
C GLY A 85 2.14 -1.81 18.33
N LYS A 86 1.49 -0.67 18.50
CA LYS A 86 0.08 -0.47 18.10
C LYS A 86 -0.13 -0.60 16.58
N ALA A 87 0.88 -0.29 15.77
CA ALA A 87 0.77 -0.39 14.31
C ALA A 87 0.59 -1.83 13.82
N GLY A 88 1.06 -2.81 14.57
CA GLY A 88 0.89 -4.24 14.29
C GLY A 88 -0.32 -4.88 14.96
N ALA A 89 -1.21 -4.11 15.60
CA ALA A 89 -2.41 -4.67 16.24
C ALA A 89 -3.40 -5.27 15.23
N LYS A 90 -3.37 -4.79 13.99
CA LYS A 90 -4.06 -5.35 12.84
C LYS A 90 -3.07 -5.56 11.70
N VAL A 91 -3.36 -6.51 10.85
CA VAL A 91 -2.61 -6.71 9.60
C VAL A 91 -3.54 -6.66 8.39
N VAL A 92 -3.00 -6.19 7.29
CA VAL A 92 -3.66 -6.25 5.97
C VAL A 92 -2.92 -7.29 5.14
N MET A 93 -3.65 -8.31 4.72
CA MET A 93 -3.18 -9.35 3.83
C MET A 93 -3.52 -8.92 2.41
N GLU A 94 -2.53 -8.84 1.52
CA GLU A 94 -2.75 -8.38 0.14
C GLU A 94 -2.21 -9.39 -0.87
N GLU A 95 -2.85 -9.45 -2.04
CA GLU A 95 -2.25 -10.15 -3.17
C GLU A 95 -0.95 -9.45 -3.59
N PHE A 96 0.01 -10.23 -4.06
CA PHE A 96 1.25 -9.70 -4.59
C PHE A 96 1.03 -9.23 -6.04
N LEU A 97 1.18 -7.94 -6.28
CA LEU A 97 1.13 -7.37 -7.62
C LEU A 97 2.52 -7.42 -8.26
N ARG A 98 2.57 -7.90 -9.51
CA ARG A 98 3.79 -7.89 -10.32
C ARG A 98 3.79 -6.66 -11.22
N GLY A 99 4.89 -5.96 -11.28
CA GLY A 99 5.04 -4.77 -12.12
C GLY A 99 6.13 -3.84 -11.60
N GLU A 100 6.35 -2.77 -12.31
CA GLU A 100 7.27 -1.71 -11.91
C GLU A 100 6.54 -0.67 -11.07
N GLU A 101 7.18 -0.22 -9.99
CA GLU A 101 6.62 0.76 -9.07
C GLU A 101 6.86 2.17 -9.60
N VAL A 102 5.83 3.01 -9.54
CA VAL A 102 5.92 4.44 -9.88
C VAL A 102 5.31 5.25 -8.75
N SER A 103 6.03 6.25 -8.28
CA SER A 103 5.50 7.26 -7.37
C SER A 103 4.82 8.37 -8.18
N PHE A 104 3.52 8.50 -7.99
CA PHE A 104 2.67 9.47 -8.66
C PHE A 104 2.14 10.48 -7.64
N LEU A 105 2.79 11.64 -7.54
CA LEU A 105 2.44 12.66 -6.56
C LEU A 105 1.51 13.71 -7.18
N ILE A 106 0.65 14.26 -6.33
CA ILE A 106 -0.27 15.33 -6.71
C ILE A 106 -0.25 16.46 -5.68
N ILE A 107 -0.63 17.65 -6.14
CA ILE A 107 -1.03 18.75 -5.27
C ILE A 107 -2.52 18.98 -5.46
N SER A 108 -3.26 19.22 -4.38
CA SER A 108 -4.71 19.44 -4.43
C SER A 108 -5.16 20.56 -3.51
N ASP A 109 -6.12 21.34 -3.98
CA ASP A 109 -6.87 22.31 -3.16
C ASP A 109 -8.14 21.71 -2.54
N GLY A 110 -8.31 20.39 -2.71
CA GLY A 110 -9.47 19.63 -2.24
C GLY A 110 -10.61 19.50 -3.26
N ALA A 111 -10.45 20.08 -4.45
CA ALA A 111 -11.38 19.94 -5.58
C ALA A 111 -10.63 19.73 -6.90
N ARG A 112 -9.56 20.46 -7.09
CA ARG A 112 -8.68 20.36 -8.26
C ARG A 112 -7.43 19.61 -7.89
N VAL A 113 -6.83 18.95 -8.88
CA VAL A 113 -5.56 18.22 -8.73
C VAL A 113 -4.57 18.68 -9.79
N VAL A 114 -3.34 18.86 -9.39
CA VAL A 114 -2.20 19.09 -10.28
C VAL A 114 -1.20 17.97 -10.05
N PRO A 115 -1.08 17.03 -10.99
CA PRO A 115 -0.06 15.99 -10.91
C PRO A 115 1.35 16.60 -11.05
N MET A 116 2.26 16.10 -10.25
CA MET A 116 3.69 16.36 -10.35
C MET A 116 4.33 15.42 -11.38
N VAL A 117 5.60 15.66 -11.66
CA VAL A 117 6.39 14.77 -12.50
C VAL A 117 6.50 13.41 -11.83
N SER A 118 6.29 12.34 -12.59
CA SER A 118 6.38 10.96 -12.09
C SER A 118 7.81 10.59 -11.66
N VAL A 119 7.92 9.79 -10.63
CA VAL A 119 9.20 9.39 -10.03
C VAL A 119 9.24 7.87 -9.88
N GLN A 120 10.37 7.27 -10.17
CA GLN A 120 10.68 5.89 -9.80
C GLN A 120 11.68 5.89 -8.65
N ASP A 121 11.31 5.25 -7.55
CA ASP A 121 12.16 5.08 -6.37
C ASP A 121 12.72 3.66 -6.35
N HIS A 122 14.04 3.54 -6.33
CA HIS A 122 14.75 2.26 -6.27
C HIS A 122 15.00 1.88 -4.82
N LYS A 123 14.19 0.98 -4.28
CA LYS A 123 14.20 0.60 -2.84
C LYS A 123 15.05 -0.61 -2.51
N ARG A 124 15.34 -1.47 -3.50
CA ARG A 124 16.12 -2.69 -3.28
C ARG A 124 17.61 -2.38 -3.15
N ALA A 125 18.28 -3.12 -2.26
CA ALA A 125 19.69 -2.85 -1.92
C ALA A 125 20.70 -3.32 -2.97
N LEU A 126 20.34 -4.26 -3.83
CA LEU A 126 21.22 -4.91 -4.79
C LEU A 126 20.78 -4.64 -6.23
N ASP A 127 21.72 -4.83 -7.17
CA ASP A 127 21.48 -4.71 -8.59
C ASP A 127 20.38 -5.65 -9.07
N GLY A 128 19.67 -5.26 -10.14
CA GLY A 128 18.58 -6.04 -10.71
C GLY A 128 17.32 -6.09 -9.83
N ASP A 129 17.08 -5.08 -9.01
CA ASP A 129 15.94 -4.97 -8.10
C ASP A 129 15.87 -6.15 -7.12
N GLN A 130 17.01 -6.51 -6.52
CA GLN A 130 17.17 -7.64 -5.62
C GLN A 130 17.54 -7.20 -4.20
N GLY A 131 17.51 -8.17 -3.27
CA GLY A 131 17.87 -7.94 -1.87
C GLY A 131 16.74 -7.32 -1.04
N PRO A 132 17.04 -6.91 0.19
CA PRO A 132 16.05 -6.32 1.09
C PRO A 132 15.66 -4.89 0.65
N ASN A 133 14.45 -4.47 1.04
CA ASN A 133 14.03 -3.08 0.90
C ASN A 133 14.84 -2.17 1.82
N THR A 134 15.16 -0.99 1.31
CA THR A 134 15.82 0.10 2.03
C THR A 134 14.90 1.31 2.14
N GLY A 135 15.39 2.41 2.67
CA GLY A 135 14.70 3.71 2.65
C GLY A 135 14.72 4.42 1.29
N GLY A 136 15.39 3.84 0.31
CA GLY A 136 15.62 4.35 -1.03
C GLY A 136 17.11 4.40 -1.37
N MET A 137 17.47 3.84 -2.53
CA MET A 137 18.85 3.85 -3.04
C MET A 137 19.08 4.98 -4.05
N GLY A 138 18.00 5.58 -4.52
CA GLY A 138 17.99 6.69 -5.47
C GLY A 138 16.66 6.79 -6.19
N THR A 139 16.42 7.92 -6.83
CA THR A 139 15.21 8.21 -7.58
C THR A 139 15.52 8.70 -8.99
N VAL A 140 14.67 8.35 -9.94
CA VAL A 140 14.72 8.83 -11.32
C VAL A 140 13.45 9.61 -11.63
N SER A 141 13.59 10.84 -12.12
CA SER A 141 12.47 11.69 -12.52
C SER A 141 12.83 12.50 -13.77
N PRO A 142 11.97 12.59 -14.81
CA PRO A 142 10.77 11.77 -14.97
C PRO A 142 11.09 10.31 -15.21
N THR A 143 10.21 9.41 -14.75
CA THR A 143 10.34 7.98 -15.10
C THR A 143 9.84 7.74 -16.51
N THR A 144 10.45 6.76 -17.19
CA THR A 144 10.01 6.28 -18.51
C THR A 144 9.01 5.11 -18.44
N ASN A 145 8.75 4.60 -17.23
CA ASN A 145 7.94 3.40 -17.00
C ASN A 145 6.43 3.64 -17.11
N ILE A 146 6.01 4.89 -17.34
CA ILE A 146 4.60 5.25 -17.48
C ILE A 146 4.35 5.85 -18.87
N SER A 147 3.44 5.23 -19.62
CA SER A 147 2.97 5.80 -20.89
C SER A 147 1.99 6.95 -20.65
N LEU A 148 1.74 7.76 -21.68
CA LEU A 148 0.74 8.82 -21.61
C LEU A 148 -0.66 8.30 -21.25
N ASP A 149 -1.02 7.12 -21.74
CA ASP A 149 -2.30 6.49 -21.41
C ASP A 149 -2.31 5.94 -19.99
N GLY A 150 -1.22 5.37 -19.50
CA GLY A 150 -1.05 5.00 -18.10
C GLY A 150 -1.20 6.20 -17.17
N TYR A 151 -0.58 7.31 -17.53
CA TYR A 151 -0.73 8.58 -16.80
C TYR A 151 -2.20 9.04 -16.72
N LYS A 152 -2.91 9.04 -17.86
CA LYS A 152 -4.33 9.41 -17.90
C LYS A 152 -5.19 8.49 -17.03
N ARG A 153 -4.93 7.18 -17.09
CA ARG A 153 -5.63 6.18 -16.27
C ARG A 153 -5.42 6.42 -14.79
N ILE A 154 -4.18 6.66 -14.34
CA ILE A 154 -3.90 6.98 -12.94
C ILE A 154 -4.72 8.18 -12.49
N VAL A 155 -4.74 9.25 -13.29
CA VAL A 155 -5.51 10.46 -12.94
C VAL A 155 -7.01 10.18 -12.87
N GLN A 156 -7.57 9.41 -13.80
CA GLN A 156 -9.02 9.18 -13.88
C GLN A 156 -9.49 8.09 -12.91
N GLU A 157 -8.73 7.01 -12.78
CA GLU A 157 -9.16 5.80 -12.05
C GLU A 157 -8.69 5.82 -10.58
N ILE A 158 -7.66 6.60 -10.24
CA ILE A 158 -7.10 6.63 -8.89
C ILE A 158 -7.20 8.02 -8.28
N VAL A 159 -6.57 9.04 -8.90
CA VAL A 159 -6.41 10.36 -8.28
C VAL A 159 -7.74 11.06 -8.07
N LYS A 160 -8.55 11.19 -9.13
CA LYS A 160 -9.84 11.88 -9.05
C LYS A 160 -10.81 11.21 -8.10
N PRO A 161 -11.04 9.88 -8.17
CA PRO A 161 -11.91 9.20 -7.22
C PRO A 161 -11.42 9.32 -5.77
N THR A 162 -10.10 9.30 -5.54
CA THR A 162 -9.54 9.47 -4.19
C THR A 162 -9.88 10.85 -3.62
N VAL A 163 -9.64 11.92 -4.36
CA VAL A 163 -9.90 13.28 -3.87
C VAL A 163 -11.41 13.53 -3.70
N ALA A 164 -12.23 13.06 -4.65
CA ALA A 164 -13.68 13.16 -4.58
C ALA A 164 -14.24 12.36 -3.39
N GLY A 165 -13.84 11.09 -3.24
CA GLY A 165 -14.31 10.23 -2.15
C GLY A 165 -13.90 10.75 -0.77
N LEU A 166 -12.69 11.29 -0.62
CA LEU A 166 -12.30 11.93 0.64
C LEU A 166 -13.16 13.16 0.94
N ALA A 167 -13.54 13.94 -0.07
CA ALA A 167 -14.42 15.08 0.12
C ALA A 167 -15.86 14.64 0.49
N GLU A 168 -16.39 13.60 -0.15
CA GLU A 168 -17.69 12.99 0.14
C GLU A 168 -17.77 12.46 1.58
N GLU A 169 -16.68 11.87 2.09
CA GLU A 169 -16.57 11.40 3.48
C GLU A 169 -16.29 12.54 4.49
N GLY A 170 -16.32 13.80 4.06
CA GLY A 170 -16.02 14.95 4.93
C GLY A 170 -14.53 15.08 5.33
N ARG A 171 -13.64 14.42 4.61
CA ARG A 171 -12.19 14.34 4.85
C ARG A 171 -11.38 15.08 3.79
N ARG A 172 -11.85 16.24 3.35
CA ARG A 172 -11.28 16.97 2.23
C ARG A 172 -9.74 17.03 2.29
N PHE A 173 -9.10 16.59 1.21
CA PHE A 173 -7.64 16.60 1.06
C PHE A 173 -7.17 17.93 0.48
N GLN A 174 -6.25 18.59 1.17
CA GLN A 174 -5.57 19.81 0.73
C GLN A 174 -4.08 19.67 1.03
N GLY A 175 -3.23 19.82 0.03
CA GLY A 175 -1.79 19.69 0.14
C GLY A 175 -1.13 19.24 -1.14
#